data_c7476e28b631384891a128dbb2509796
#
_entry.id   c7476e28b631384891a128dbb2509796
#
_cell.length_a   1.000
_cell.length_b   1.000
_cell.length_c   1.000
_cell.angle_alpha   90.00
_cell.angle_beta   90.00
_cell.angle_gamma   90.00
#
_symmetry.space_group_name_H-M   'P 1'
#
loop_
_entity.id
_entity.type
_entity.pdbx_description
1 polymer ?
#
loop_
_entity_poly.entity_id
_entity_poly.type
_entity_poly.pdbx_seq_one_letter_code
_entity_poly.pdbx_strand_id
1 'polypeptide(L)'
;MRKQDKIILTGAAGLVGQNLIVQLKEKGYRHLVAIDKQAYNLNVIKQLHPDVETILADLAEGGDWQNAFADAACVVMLQAQITGKKAILFVRNNVESTAYILEAARLHKVPYIVHISSSVVNSVADDDYTRTKKQQEEMVVSSGIQHCVLRPTLMFGWFDPKHLGWLSRFMAWVPVFPIPGNGRYMRQPLYNKDFCLMIIHCIENQQDGAVYDVVGHEQVD
;
A
#
# COMPACT_ATOMS: atom_id res chain seq x y z
N MET A 1 -1.53 17.59 9.79
CA MET A 1 -2.58 16.72 10.38
C MET A 1 -2.33 16.54 11.87
N ARG A 2 -3.37 16.54 12.73
CA ARG A 2 -3.25 16.35 14.18
C ARG A 2 -3.11 14.85 14.50
N LYS A 3 -2.50 14.52 15.66
CA LYS A 3 -2.23 13.11 16.03
C LYS A 3 -3.49 12.32 16.44
N GLN A 4 -4.59 12.99 16.75
CA GLN A 4 -5.90 12.39 17.03
C GLN A 4 -6.81 12.27 15.80
N ASP A 5 -6.41 12.82 14.64
CA ASP A 5 -7.19 12.73 13.43
C ASP A 5 -7.24 11.27 12.93
N LYS A 6 -8.40 10.87 12.45
CA LYS A 6 -8.66 9.50 11.99
C LYS A 6 -7.99 9.22 10.64
N ILE A 7 -7.23 8.14 10.56
CA ILE A 7 -6.57 7.67 9.34
C ILE A 7 -7.09 6.28 8.99
N ILE A 8 -7.60 6.13 7.78
CA ILE A 8 -8.00 4.85 7.21
C ILE A 8 -6.82 4.26 6.43
N LEU A 9 -6.52 2.99 6.70
CA LEU A 9 -5.50 2.22 5.98
C LEU A 9 -6.20 1.08 5.25
N THR A 10 -6.32 1.15 3.92
CA THR A 10 -6.88 0.08 3.10
C THR A 10 -5.77 -0.85 2.61
N GLY A 11 -5.98 -2.18 2.61
CA GLY A 11 -4.91 -3.13 2.36
C GLY A 11 -3.88 -3.20 3.52
N ALA A 12 -4.36 -2.91 4.73
CA ALA A 12 -3.52 -2.72 5.91
C ALA A 12 -2.76 -3.97 6.37
N ALA A 13 -3.24 -5.17 6.03
CA ALA A 13 -2.62 -6.43 6.41
C ALA A 13 -1.44 -6.84 5.49
N GLY A 14 -1.11 -6.03 4.49
CA GLY A 14 0.04 -6.19 3.61
C GLY A 14 1.36 -5.74 4.24
N LEU A 15 2.47 -5.93 3.49
CA LEU A 15 3.82 -5.54 3.89
C LEU A 15 3.89 -4.07 4.36
N VAL A 16 3.41 -3.15 3.55
CA VAL A 16 3.48 -1.71 3.87
C VAL A 16 2.57 -1.35 5.03
N GLY A 17 1.33 -1.85 5.03
CA GLY A 17 0.34 -1.48 6.04
C GLY A 17 0.73 -1.87 7.46
N GLN A 18 1.23 -3.09 7.67
CA GLN A 18 1.69 -3.54 8.98
C GLN A 18 2.86 -2.68 9.50
N ASN A 19 3.82 -2.35 8.65
CA ASN A 19 4.93 -1.46 9.02
C ASN A 19 4.48 -0.01 9.24
N LEU A 20 3.53 0.47 8.43
CA LEU A 20 3.02 1.84 8.55
C LEU A 20 2.27 2.05 9.86
N ILE A 21 1.50 1.07 10.32
CA ILE A 21 0.83 1.10 11.63
C ILE A 21 1.85 1.33 12.75
N VAL A 22 2.97 0.57 12.74
CA VAL A 22 4.05 0.75 13.73
C VAL A 22 4.60 2.17 13.68
N GLN A 23 4.96 2.66 12.48
CA GLN A 23 5.56 3.98 12.33
C GLN A 23 4.59 5.12 12.69
N LEU A 24 3.31 5.01 12.33
CA LEU A 24 2.29 5.98 12.72
C LEU A 24 2.14 6.06 14.24
N LYS A 25 2.10 4.91 14.93
CA LYS A 25 2.02 4.85 16.38
C LYS A 25 3.26 5.44 17.06
N GLU A 26 4.46 5.14 16.55
CA GLU A 26 5.72 5.74 17.02
C GLU A 26 5.71 7.27 16.87
N LYS A 27 5.07 7.79 15.81
CA LYS A 27 4.86 9.23 15.58
C LYS A 27 3.71 9.83 16.41
N GLY A 28 3.01 9.02 17.21
CA GLY A 28 1.98 9.46 18.13
C GLY A 28 0.56 9.51 17.56
N TYR A 29 0.32 8.99 16.35
CA TYR A 29 -1.04 8.85 15.82
C TYR A 29 -1.81 7.79 16.60
N ARG A 30 -3.06 8.08 16.96
CA ARG A 30 -3.86 7.26 17.88
C ARG A 30 -5.13 6.68 17.26
N HIS A 31 -5.67 7.31 16.24
CA HIS A 31 -6.92 6.91 15.64
C HIS A 31 -6.69 6.27 14.26
N LEU A 32 -6.35 5.00 14.27
CA LEU A 32 -6.04 4.22 13.06
C LEU A 32 -7.11 3.17 12.83
N VAL A 33 -7.58 3.06 11.59
CA VAL A 33 -8.52 2.01 11.14
C VAL A 33 -7.85 1.20 10.04
N ALA A 34 -7.68 -0.09 10.27
CA ALA A 34 -7.05 -1.04 9.36
C ALA A 34 -8.10 -1.90 8.67
N ILE A 35 -8.25 -1.78 7.36
CA ILE A 35 -9.23 -2.52 6.56
C ILE A 35 -8.50 -3.47 5.61
N ASP A 36 -8.80 -4.76 5.67
CA ASP A 36 -8.23 -5.77 4.77
C ASP A 36 -9.13 -7.01 4.71
N LYS A 37 -8.98 -7.79 3.64
CA LYS A 37 -9.65 -9.10 3.50
C LYS A 37 -8.81 -10.28 3.99
N GLN A 38 -7.55 -10.09 4.33
CA GLN A 38 -6.64 -11.11 4.80
C GLN A 38 -6.82 -11.35 6.31
N ALA A 39 -7.79 -12.17 6.68
CA ALA A 39 -8.21 -12.39 8.07
C ALA A 39 -7.04 -12.77 8.99
N TYR A 40 -6.13 -13.63 8.55
CA TYR A 40 -4.98 -14.06 9.35
C TYR A 40 -4.07 -12.87 9.72
N ASN A 41 -3.62 -12.10 8.73
CA ASN A 41 -2.73 -10.97 8.98
C ASN A 41 -3.45 -9.83 9.72
N LEU A 42 -4.74 -9.63 9.46
CA LEU A 42 -5.54 -8.64 10.18
C LEU A 42 -5.66 -9.00 11.67
N ASN A 43 -5.78 -10.30 11.98
CA ASN A 43 -5.76 -10.78 13.37
C ASN A 43 -4.40 -10.56 14.04
N VAL A 44 -3.28 -10.67 13.30
CA VAL A 44 -1.95 -10.31 13.81
C VAL A 44 -1.90 -8.82 14.19
N ILE A 45 -2.42 -7.93 13.34
CA ILE A 45 -2.53 -6.50 13.66
C ILE A 45 -3.33 -6.31 14.95
N LYS A 46 -4.50 -6.93 15.06
CA LYS A 46 -5.36 -6.84 16.25
C LYS A 46 -4.67 -7.29 17.53
N GLN A 47 -3.86 -8.34 17.46
CA GLN A 47 -3.11 -8.86 18.61
C GLN A 47 -1.95 -7.95 19.02
N LEU A 48 -1.18 -7.45 18.05
CA LEU A 48 -0.01 -6.59 18.28
C LEU A 48 -0.39 -5.14 18.60
N HIS A 49 -1.52 -4.69 18.09
CA HIS A 49 -2.00 -3.32 18.19
C HIS A 49 -3.50 -3.28 18.57
N PRO A 50 -3.86 -3.67 19.81
CA PRO A 50 -5.27 -3.79 20.23
C PRO A 50 -6.01 -2.44 20.25
N ASP A 51 -5.29 -1.33 20.17
CA ASP A 51 -5.79 0.03 20.05
C ASP A 51 -6.07 0.47 18.61
N VAL A 52 -5.75 -0.37 17.61
CA VAL A 52 -6.08 -0.14 16.19
C VAL A 52 -7.41 -0.82 15.87
N GLU A 53 -8.35 -0.06 15.36
CA GLU A 53 -9.61 -0.62 14.85
C GLU A 53 -9.31 -1.49 13.62
N THR A 54 -9.82 -2.73 13.59
CA THR A 54 -9.62 -3.66 12.49
C THR A 54 -10.94 -4.08 11.87
N ILE A 55 -11.07 -3.96 10.56
CA ILE A 55 -12.27 -4.31 9.80
C ILE A 55 -11.91 -5.35 8.74
N LEU A 56 -12.52 -6.53 8.85
CA LEU A 56 -12.39 -7.58 7.84
C LEU A 56 -13.39 -7.33 6.72
N ALA A 57 -12.91 -6.93 5.54
CA ALA A 57 -13.75 -6.64 4.39
C ALA A 57 -13.03 -6.86 3.06
N ASP A 58 -13.75 -7.30 2.03
CA ASP A 58 -13.29 -7.25 0.65
C ASP A 58 -13.66 -5.89 0.06
N LEU A 59 -12.64 -5.06 -0.17
CA LEU A 59 -12.79 -3.70 -0.69
C LEU A 59 -13.33 -3.65 -2.15
N ALA A 60 -13.38 -4.79 -2.83
CA ALA A 60 -13.97 -4.92 -4.16
C ALA A 60 -15.50 -5.16 -4.11
N GLU A 61 -16.08 -5.04 -2.93
CA GLU A 61 -17.53 -5.14 -2.69
C GLU A 61 -17.96 -3.98 -1.77
N GLY A 62 -19.12 -3.40 -2.05
CA GLY A 62 -19.73 -2.43 -1.14
C GLY A 62 -20.15 -3.10 0.17
N GLY A 63 -20.17 -2.34 1.26
CA GLY A 63 -20.57 -2.87 2.55
C GLY A 63 -20.36 -1.90 3.71
N ASP A 64 -20.65 -2.36 4.92
CA ASP A 64 -20.61 -1.54 6.13
C ASP A 64 -19.23 -0.94 6.45
N TRP A 65 -18.16 -1.51 5.89
CA TRP A 65 -16.81 -0.98 6.03
C TRP A 65 -16.67 0.46 5.51
N GLN A 66 -17.52 0.86 4.56
CA GLN A 66 -17.54 2.23 4.02
C GLN A 66 -17.91 3.26 5.09
N ASN A 67 -18.73 2.88 6.08
CA ASN A 67 -19.09 3.76 7.21
C ASN A 67 -17.90 4.16 8.08
N ALA A 68 -16.82 3.37 8.06
CA ALA A 68 -15.59 3.70 8.78
C ALA A 68 -14.92 4.98 8.26
N PHE A 69 -15.27 5.43 7.04
CA PHE A 69 -14.74 6.65 6.45
C PHE A 69 -15.33 7.94 7.07
N ALA A 70 -16.42 7.83 7.83
CA ALA A 70 -16.98 8.98 8.56
C ALA A 70 -15.89 9.62 9.43
N ASP A 71 -15.77 10.94 9.34
CA ASP A 71 -14.79 11.77 10.09
C ASP A 71 -13.30 11.42 9.81
N ALA A 72 -13.00 10.66 8.76
CA ALA A 72 -11.62 10.38 8.39
C ALA A 72 -10.93 11.64 7.81
N ALA A 73 -9.77 11.96 8.33
CA ALA A 73 -8.95 13.06 7.84
C ALA A 73 -8.04 12.65 6.68
N CYS A 74 -7.77 11.36 6.54
CA CYS A 74 -6.93 10.83 5.47
C CYS A 74 -7.23 9.36 5.21
N VAL A 75 -7.14 8.95 3.95
CA VAL A 75 -7.11 7.56 3.52
C VAL A 75 -5.76 7.25 2.90
N VAL A 76 -5.09 6.19 3.37
CA VAL A 76 -3.89 5.64 2.74
C VAL A 76 -4.29 4.38 1.98
N MET A 77 -4.21 4.43 0.66
CA MET A 77 -4.63 3.34 -0.22
C MET A 77 -3.44 2.42 -0.52
N LEU A 78 -3.39 1.26 0.16
CA LEU A 78 -2.29 0.29 0.06
C LEU A 78 -2.68 -1.00 -0.66
N GLN A 79 -3.98 -1.20 -0.96
CA GLN A 79 -4.47 -2.43 -1.57
C GLN A 79 -3.90 -2.60 -2.98
N ALA A 80 -3.37 -3.80 -3.24
CA ALA A 80 -2.91 -4.19 -4.57
C ALA A 80 -2.91 -5.71 -4.76
N GLN A 81 -3.41 -6.16 -5.90
CA GLN A 81 -3.15 -7.48 -6.45
C GLN A 81 -1.86 -7.39 -7.26
N ILE A 82 -0.79 -7.98 -6.75
CA ILE A 82 0.54 -7.91 -7.38
C ILE A 82 0.78 -9.14 -8.26
N THR A 83 0.29 -10.31 -7.84
CA THR A 83 0.51 -11.59 -8.52
C THR A 83 -0.80 -12.35 -8.65
N GLY A 84 -0.96 -13.11 -9.72
CA GLY A 84 -2.15 -13.93 -9.95
C GLY A 84 -2.12 -14.56 -11.34
N LYS A 85 -2.93 -15.64 -11.51
CA LYS A 85 -3.08 -16.34 -12.81
C LYS A 85 -4.30 -15.86 -13.61
N LYS A 86 -5.19 -15.08 -13.00
CA LYS A 86 -6.46 -14.67 -13.60
C LYS A 86 -6.54 -13.15 -13.65
N ALA A 87 -6.66 -12.59 -14.83
CA ALA A 87 -6.78 -11.15 -15.08
C ALA A 87 -7.89 -10.49 -14.24
N ILE A 88 -9.03 -11.18 -14.07
CA ILE A 88 -10.16 -10.68 -13.30
C ILE A 88 -9.80 -10.33 -11.84
N LEU A 89 -8.82 -11.01 -11.22
CA LEU A 89 -8.40 -10.71 -9.85
C LEU A 89 -7.67 -9.37 -9.76
N PHE A 90 -6.92 -9.00 -10.81
CA PHE A 90 -6.26 -7.70 -10.87
C PHE A 90 -7.29 -6.58 -11.04
N VAL A 91 -8.27 -6.75 -11.93
CA VAL A 91 -9.35 -5.77 -12.11
C VAL A 91 -10.12 -5.61 -10.81
N ARG A 92 -10.59 -6.71 -10.21
CA ARG A 92 -11.36 -6.69 -8.97
C ARG A 92 -10.60 -6.00 -7.82
N ASN A 93 -9.36 -6.43 -7.56
CA ASN A 93 -8.63 -6.01 -6.37
C ASN A 93 -7.88 -4.67 -6.54
N ASN A 94 -7.64 -4.21 -7.77
CA ASN A 94 -7.00 -2.92 -8.03
C ASN A 94 -8.02 -1.87 -8.47
N VAL A 95 -8.88 -2.18 -9.45
CA VAL A 95 -9.76 -1.19 -10.08
C VAL A 95 -11.09 -1.06 -9.33
N GLU A 96 -11.84 -2.17 -9.18
CA GLU A 96 -13.15 -2.14 -8.52
C GLU A 96 -13.01 -1.73 -7.05
N SER A 97 -12.01 -2.24 -6.33
CA SER A 97 -11.75 -1.81 -4.95
C SER A 97 -11.46 -0.31 -4.86
N THR A 98 -10.73 0.25 -5.83
CA THR A 98 -10.48 1.69 -5.88
C THR A 98 -11.76 2.48 -6.09
N ALA A 99 -12.67 2.01 -6.95
CA ALA A 99 -13.97 2.66 -7.17
C ALA A 99 -14.76 2.78 -5.86
N TYR A 100 -14.92 1.68 -5.11
CA TYR A 100 -15.63 1.68 -3.82
C TYR A 100 -14.95 2.54 -2.76
N ILE A 101 -13.61 2.54 -2.69
CA ILE A 101 -12.87 3.39 -1.76
C ILE A 101 -13.09 4.88 -2.09
N LEU A 102 -13.01 5.25 -3.35
CA LEU A 102 -13.24 6.63 -3.79
C LEU A 102 -14.70 7.06 -3.58
N GLU A 103 -15.66 6.16 -3.77
CA GLU A 103 -17.07 6.39 -3.45
C GLU A 103 -17.26 6.68 -1.95
N ALA A 104 -16.71 5.83 -1.08
CA ALA A 104 -16.75 6.03 0.37
C ALA A 104 -16.05 7.35 0.78
N ALA A 105 -14.91 7.66 0.19
CA ALA A 105 -14.19 8.89 0.48
C ALA A 105 -14.98 10.14 0.07
N ARG A 106 -15.68 10.12 -1.07
CA ARG A 106 -16.58 11.23 -1.49
C ARG A 106 -17.79 11.35 -0.59
N LEU A 107 -18.46 10.21 -0.30
CA LEU A 107 -19.65 10.18 0.56
C LEU A 107 -19.39 10.81 1.93
N HIS A 108 -18.25 10.46 2.53
CA HIS A 108 -17.84 10.95 3.84
C HIS A 108 -16.96 12.20 3.79
N LYS A 109 -16.76 12.80 2.61
CA LYS A 109 -16.00 14.05 2.40
C LYS A 109 -14.57 13.97 2.97
N VAL A 110 -13.92 12.81 2.79
CA VAL A 110 -12.52 12.66 3.20
C VAL A 110 -11.66 13.69 2.46
N PRO A 111 -10.91 14.53 3.17
CA PRO A 111 -10.22 15.66 2.54
C PRO A 111 -8.96 15.26 1.78
N TYR A 112 -8.30 14.13 2.12
CA TYR A 112 -7.00 13.79 1.56
C TYR A 112 -6.79 12.29 1.37
N ILE A 113 -6.13 11.94 0.25
CA ILE A 113 -5.74 10.55 -0.09
C ILE A 113 -4.23 10.47 -0.30
N VAL A 114 -3.58 9.48 0.33
CA VAL A 114 -2.24 9.02 -0.05
C VAL A 114 -2.39 7.72 -0.82
N HIS A 115 -2.14 7.76 -2.13
CA HIS A 115 -2.26 6.58 -2.98
C HIS A 115 -0.90 5.90 -3.20
N ILE A 116 -0.83 4.61 -2.87
CA ILE A 116 0.36 3.80 -3.17
C ILE A 116 0.18 3.13 -4.53
N SER A 117 0.81 3.72 -5.52
CA SER A 117 0.91 3.21 -6.88
C SER A 117 2.08 2.22 -7.01
N SER A 118 2.79 2.23 -8.10
CA SER A 118 3.98 1.40 -8.33
C SER A 118 4.83 2.01 -9.45
N SER A 119 6.14 1.84 -9.41
CA SER A 119 7.04 2.24 -10.50
C SER A 119 6.72 1.54 -11.84
N VAL A 120 5.95 0.44 -11.82
CA VAL A 120 5.51 -0.26 -13.05
C VAL A 120 4.62 0.62 -13.95
N VAL A 121 3.97 1.67 -13.41
CA VAL A 121 3.17 2.59 -14.23
C VAL A 121 4.01 3.34 -15.27
N ASN A 122 5.31 3.49 -15.02
CA ASN A 122 6.27 4.08 -15.96
C ASN A 122 6.78 3.07 -17.01
N SER A 123 6.41 1.78 -16.85
CA SER A 123 6.83 0.71 -17.76
C SER A 123 6.00 0.69 -19.04
N VAL A 124 6.63 0.19 -20.12
CA VAL A 124 5.97 -0.16 -21.39
C VAL A 124 5.35 -1.57 -21.36
N ALA A 125 5.52 -2.30 -20.24
CA ALA A 125 4.93 -3.63 -20.09
C ALA A 125 3.40 -3.57 -20.15
N ASP A 126 2.80 -4.56 -20.81
CA ASP A 126 1.36 -4.68 -20.99
C ASP A 126 0.83 -5.96 -20.31
N ASP A 127 1.19 -6.13 -19.04
CA ASP A 127 0.63 -7.17 -18.19
C ASP A 127 -0.56 -6.64 -17.36
N ASP A 128 -1.34 -7.57 -16.78
CA ASP A 128 -2.54 -7.23 -16.02
C ASP A 128 -2.25 -6.35 -14.80
N TYR A 129 -1.09 -6.55 -14.17
CA TYR A 129 -0.68 -5.73 -13.02
C TYR A 129 -0.42 -4.29 -13.46
N THR A 130 0.41 -4.10 -14.48
CA THR A 130 0.77 -2.77 -14.99
C THR A 130 -0.46 -2.02 -15.48
N ARG A 131 -1.34 -2.65 -16.28
CA ARG A 131 -2.58 -2.03 -16.77
C ARG A 131 -3.48 -1.58 -15.64
N THR A 132 -3.72 -2.47 -14.66
CA THR A 132 -4.64 -2.15 -13.55
C THR A 132 -4.04 -1.14 -12.58
N LYS A 133 -2.72 -1.06 -12.40
CA LYS A 133 -2.08 -0.01 -11.60
C LYS A 133 -2.14 1.36 -12.28
N LYS A 134 -1.98 1.43 -13.60
CA LYS A 134 -2.18 2.68 -14.37
C LYS A 134 -3.63 3.17 -14.21
N GLN A 135 -4.60 2.29 -14.41
CA GLN A 135 -6.02 2.62 -14.27
C GLN A 135 -6.37 3.05 -12.83
N GLN A 136 -5.85 2.36 -11.83
CA GLN A 136 -6.04 2.71 -10.42
C GLN A 136 -5.51 4.11 -10.12
N GLU A 137 -4.32 4.45 -10.58
CA GLU A 137 -3.72 5.76 -10.39
C GLU A 137 -4.55 6.86 -11.09
N GLU A 138 -4.96 6.63 -12.35
CA GLU A 138 -5.81 7.56 -13.10
C GLU A 138 -7.12 7.85 -12.37
N MET A 139 -7.76 6.84 -11.79
CA MET A 139 -9.00 6.99 -11.02
C MET A 139 -8.79 7.89 -9.79
N VAL A 140 -7.66 7.76 -9.10
CA VAL A 140 -7.34 8.61 -7.95
C VAL A 140 -7.07 10.04 -8.38
N VAL A 141 -6.24 10.24 -9.41
CA VAL A 141 -5.89 11.56 -9.94
C VAL A 141 -7.13 12.30 -10.46
N SER A 142 -8.05 11.59 -11.11
CA SER A 142 -9.31 12.18 -11.62
C SER A 142 -10.43 12.26 -10.57
N SER A 143 -10.19 11.84 -9.33
CA SER A 143 -11.23 11.72 -8.31
C SER A 143 -11.84 13.04 -7.84
N GLY A 144 -11.12 14.15 -8.00
CA GLY A 144 -11.47 15.46 -7.43
C GLY A 144 -11.19 15.58 -5.93
N ILE A 145 -10.61 14.56 -5.28
CA ILE A 145 -10.18 14.60 -3.88
C ILE A 145 -8.70 14.99 -3.86
N GLN A 146 -8.30 15.85 -2.92
CA GLN A 146 -6.87 16.18 -2.76
C GLN A 146 -6.06 14.92 -2.48
N HIS A 147 -4.94 14.75 -3.17
CA HIS A 147 -4.17 13.50 -3.11
C HIS A 147 -2.68 13.70 -3.36
N CYS A 148 -1.90 12.71 -2.92
CA CYS A 148 -0.58 12.47 -3.49
C CYS A 148 -0.45 11.00 -3.92
N VAL A 149 0.44 10.77 -4.87
CA VAL A 149 0.74 9.44 -5.43
C VAL A 149 2.19 9.09 -5.16
N LEU A 150 2.43 7.93 -4.57
CA LEU A 150 3.77 7.37 -4.37
C LEU A 150 3.94 6.13 -5.24
N ARG A 151 4.98 6.09 -6.06
CA ARG A 151 5.33 4.99 -6.97
C ARG A 151 6.60 4.28 -6.48
N PRO A 152 6.47 3.36 -5.50
CA PRO A 152 7.63 2.65 -4.99
C PRO A 152 8.18 1.64 -5.99
N THR A 153 9.48 1.38 -5.90
CA THR A 153 10.16 0.24 -6.52
C THR A 153 9.99 -1.03 -5.69
N LEU A 154 10.81 -2.07 -5.95
CA LEU A 154 10.80 -3.31 -5.18
C LEU A 154 11.10 -3.03 -3.71
N MET A 155 10.14 -3.34 -2.83
CA MET A 155 10.27 -3.12 -1.38
C MET A 155 10.71 -4.37 -0.64
N PHE A 156 11.42 -4.16 0.47
CA PHE A 156 11.80 -5.19 1.41
C PHE A 156 11.72 -4.69 2.86
N GLY A 157 11.66 -5.60 3.80
CA GLY A 157 11.63 -5.26 5.22
C GLY A 157 10.84 -6.26 6.07
N TRP A 158 10.43 -5.83 7.25
CA TRP A 158 9.66 -6.66 8.17
C TRP A 158 8.30 -7.02 7.57
N PHE A 159 7.81 -8.21 7.88
CA PHE A 159 6.57 -8.78 7.36
C PHE A 159 6.57 -9.06 5.84
N ASP A 160 7.75 -9.18 5.21
CA ASP A 160 7.84 -9.60 3.80
C ASP A 160 7.80 -11.15 3.68
N PRO A 161 6.65 -11.75 3.34
CA PRO A 161 6.54 -13.19 3.13
C PRO A 161 6.98 -13.60 1.72
N LYS A 162 7.11 -12.63 0.81
CA LYS A 162 7.34 -12.81 -0.63
C LYS A 162 8.64 -12.11 -1.04
N HIS A 163 8.92 -12.12 -2.32
CA HIS A 163 10.04 -11.39 -2.92
C HIS A 163 11.37 -11.57 -2.17
N LEU A 164 11.98 -10.48 -1.72
CA LEU A 164 13.28 -10.51 -1.05
C LEU A 164 13.26 -11.24 0.29
N GLY A 165 12.16 -11.17 1.04
CA GLY A 165 12.02 -11.92 2.29
C GLY A 165 11.95 -13.43 2.08
N TRP A 166 11.26 -13.90 1.03
CA TRP A 166 11.29 -15.31 0.63
C TRP A 166 12.69 -15.70 0.14
N LEU A 167 13.29 -14.89 -0.73
CA LEU A 167 14.60 -15.14 -1.30
C LEU A 167 15.68 -15.26 -0.20
N SER A 168 15.69 -14.34 0.74
CA SER A 168 16.61 -14.37 1.88
C SER A 168 16.50 -15.68 2.70
N ARG A 169 15.26 -16.11 3.01
CA ARG A 169 15.03 -17.38 3.70
C ARG A 169 15.49 -18.57 2.87
N PHE A 170 15.22 -18.58 1.58
CA PHE A 170 15.64 -19.63 0.67
C PHE A 170 17.18 -19.71 0.62
N MET A 171 17.85 -18.58 0.43
CA MET A 171 19.33 -18.51 0.39
C MET A 171 20.01 -18.99 1.71
N ALA A 172 19.33 -18.82 2.82
CA ALA A 172 19.86 -19.32 4.11
C ALA A 172 19.89 -20.85 4.19
N TRP A 173 19.14 -21.56 3.34
CA TRP A 173 19.05 -23.01 3.32
C TRP A 173 19.86 -23.66 2.19
N VAL A 174 20.20 -22.94 1.14
CA VAL A 174 20.92 -23.47 -0.03
C VAL A 174 22.36 -22.98 -0.05
N PRO A 175 23.35 -23.89 -0.08
CA PRO A 175 24.76 -23.50 -0.08
C PRO A 175 25.21 -22.88 -1.41
N VAL A 176 24.44 -23.06 -2.49
CA VAL A 176 24.72 -22.50 -3.81
C VAL A 176 23.44 -21.94 -4.39
N PHE A 177 23.46 -20.67 -4.78
CA PHE A 177 22.33 -19.99 -5.40
C PHE A 177 22.63 -19.72 -6.88
N PRO A 178 21.84 -20.26 -7.82
CA PRO A 178 22.05 -19.99 -9.24
C PRO A 178 21.61 -18.57 -9.57
N ILE A 179 22.51 -17.77 -10.11
CA ILE A 179 22.21 -16.43 -10.60
C ILE A 179 21.90 -16.52 -12.11
N PRO A 180 20.69 -16.17 -12.56
CA PRO A 180 20.37 -16.20 -13.99
C PRO A 180 21.14 -15.10 -14.73
N GLY A 181 21.63 -15.46 -15.95
CA GLY A 181 22.36 -14.53 -16.80
C GLY A 181 23.77 -14.22 -16.29
N ASN A 182 24.20 -12.98 -16.41
CA ASN A 182 25.54 -12.53 -16.02
C ASN A 182 25.63 -11.90 -14.61
N GLY A 183 24.53 -11.92 -13.86
CA GLY A 183 24.46 -11.35 -12.50
C GLY A 183 24.48 -9.81 -12.43
N ARG A 184 24.45 -9.10 -13.56
CA ARG A 184 24.54 -7.64 -13.61
C ARG A 184 23.18 -6.95 -13.76
N TYR A 185 22.18 -7.48 -13.08
CA TYR A 185 20.84 -6.87 -13.07
C TYR A 185 20.73 -5.85 -11.95
N MET A 186 20.94 -4.59 -12.29
CA MET A 186 20.79 -3.50 -11.32
C MET A 186 19.38 -3.45 -10.73
N ARG A 187 19.31 -3.36 -9.42
CA ARG A 187 18.09 -3.13 -8.66
C ARG A 187 18.31 -1.97 -7.71
N GLN A 188 17.24 -1.30 -7.35
CA GLN A 188 17.26 -0.24 -6.35
C GLN A 188 16.15 -0.52 -5.32
N PRO A 189 16.38 -1.52 -4.45
CA PRO A 189 15.38 -1.95 -3.50
C PRO A 189 15.14 -0.90 -2.43
N LEU A 190 13.86 -0.67 -2.12
CA LEU A 190 13.40 0.33 -1.16
C LEU A 190 13.14 -0.34 0.20
N TYR A 191 13.77 0.17 1.25
CA TYR A 191 13.48 -0.30 2.61
C TYR A 191 12.11 0.19 3.07
N ASN A 192 11.27 -0.73 3.51
CA ASN A 192 9.87 -0.44 3.79
C ASN A 192 9.66 0.58 4.91
N LYS A 193 10.56 0.63 5.92
CA LYS A 193 10.49 1.65 6.97
C LYS A 193 10.68 3.07 6.40
N ASP A 194 11.64 3.25 5.49
CA ASP A 194 11.88 4.56 4.86
C ASP A 194 10.67 4.97 4.01
N PHE A 195 10.06 4.01 3.30
CA PHE A 195 8.83 4.24 2.57
C PHE A 195 7.67 4.66 3.48
N CYS A 196 7.51 4.01 4.63
CA CYS A 196 6.52 4.41 5.63
C CYS A 196 6.73 5.84 6.14
N LEU A 197 7.98 6.26 6.34
CA LEU A 197 8.28 7.64 6.73
C LEU A 197 7.91 8.64 5.63
N MET A 198 8.08 8.29 4.35
CA MET A 198 7.61 9.13 3.24
C MET A 198 6.08 9.21 3.20
N ILE A 199 5.37 8.09 3.40
CA ILE A 199 3.91 8.10 3.52
C ILE A 199 3.47 9.07 4.63
N ILE A 200 4.11 9.00 5.80
CA ILE A 200 3.81 9.89 6.93
C ILE A 200 4.09 11.35 6.58
N HIS A 201 5.19 11.62 5.88
CA HIS A 201 5.49 12.96 5.38
C HIS A 201 4.38 13.51 4.47
N CYS A 202 3.86 12.67 3.54
CA CYS A 202 2.73 13.05 2.69
C CYS A 202 1.45 13.30 3.49
N ILE A 203 1.17 12.47 4.50
CA ILE A 203 0.05 12.66 5.43
C ILE A 203 0.16 14.01 6.18
N GLU A 204 1.35 14.38 6.61
CA GLU A 204 1.59 15.60 7.40
C GLU A 204 1.54 16.87 6.56
N ASN A 205 2.07 16.83 5.33
CA ASN A 205 2.20 18.01 4.46
C ASN A 205 1.08 18.19 3.44
N GLN A 206 0.33 17.13 3.11
CA GLN A 206 -0.86 17.15 2.26
C GLN A 206 -0.70 17.93 0.94
N GLN A 207 0.41 17.71 0.24
CA GLN A 207 0.67 18.33 -1.06
C GLN A 207 -0.29 17.76 -2.12
N ASP A 208 -1.17 18.58 -2.64
CA ASP A 208 -2.17 18.18 -3.63
C ASP A 208 -1.56 17.98 -5.02
N GLY A 209 -1.96 16.89 -5.68
CA GLY A 209 -1.51 16.53 -7.03
C GLY A 209 -0.05 16.09 -7.12
N ALA A 210 0.65 15.95 -5.99
CA ALA A 210 2.05 15.53 -5.99
C ALA A 210 2.21 14.05 -6.39
N VAL A 211 3.16 13.76 -7.26
CA VAL A 211 3.52 12.40 -7.71
C VAL A 211 5.01 12.19 -7.49
N TYR A 212 5.37 11.14 -6.75
CA TYR A 212 6.76 10.81 -6.42
C TYR A 212 7.12 9.40 -6.86
N ASP A 213 8.17 9.27 -7.66
CA ASP A 213 8.85 8.00 -7.88
C ASP A 213 9.79 7.74 -6.71
N VAL A 214 9.54 6.67 -5.96
CA VAL A 214 10.25 6.37 -4.71
C VAL A 214 11.13 5.15 -4.88
N VAL A 215 12.43 5.35 -4.74
CA VAL A 215 13.47 4.34 -4.93
C VAL A 215 14.32 4.20 -3.67
N GLY A 216 15.00 3.07 -3.52
CA GLY A 216 15.99 2.91 -2.46
C GLY A 216 17.21 3.83 -2.65
N HIS A 217 17.99 3.99 -1.60
CA HIS A 217 19.16 4.87 -1.61
C HIS A 217 20.30 4.31 -2.51
N GLU A 218 20.45 2.99 -2.54
CA GLU A 218 21.56 2.31 -3.22
C GLU A 218 21.08 1.48 -4.40
N GLN A 219 21.90 1.47 -5.46
CA GLN A 219 21.78 0.53 -6.56
C GLN A 219 22.65 -0.70 -6.28
N VAL A 220 22.08 -1.89 -6.43
CA VAL A 220 22.74 -3.17 -6.20
C VAL A 220 22.55 -4.09 -7.42
N ASP A 221 23.52 -4.95 -7.71
CA ASP A 221 23.50 -6.00 -8.72
C ASP A 221 23.40 -7.41 -8.12
#